data_8f33a39ee4bacdb8ffc3d8a3d0bcf62a
#
_entry.id   8f33a39ee4bacdb8ffc3d8a3d0bcf62a
#
_cell.length_a   1.000
_cell.length_b   1.000
_cell.length_c   1.000
_cell.angle_alpha   90.00
_cell.angle_beta   90.00
_cell.angle_gamma   90.00
#
_symmetry.space_group_name_H-M   'P 1'
#
loop_
_entity.id
_entity.type
_entity.pdbx_description
1 polymer ?
#
loop_
_entity_poly.entity_id
_entity_poly.type
_entity_poly.pdbx_seq_one_letter_code
_entity_poly.pdbx_strand_id
1 'polypeptide(L)'
;MRTRRSGSTTLIGTLRHGAAISFGLLAVGALVMSTGVAGAAPQPTVAEVQQRLAQLTSQAQKLDQQYAQAQQQLSAANQQLAAVNTEVARDQGRLNAMQVKVAQIAMAAYENGDLSSPTALLTSDDPQALLDQSSILLELVSSNNSEIKAYLAAARQLLGAQQAASRVQAGKLALKNQLASEKATNAKLTAQQNALLAQLTPAQQAAVGPSSQGGATVGQDPLPTTTQALKAVQFAYDQLGCPYVFGGTGPCPDGFDCSGLTMQAWASAGVSIPRTSYEQMSELPAVSTSELQPGDILGFAGNSHVGIYVGGNMLIDAPQTGEDVEKVPLSGWFLENLDGAVAP
;
A
#
# COMPACT_ATOMS: atom_id res chain seq x y z
N MET A 1 58.77 -14.55 14.18
CA MET A 1 57.49 -15.27 14.38
C MET A 1 56.37 -14.24 14.49
N ARG A 2 55.51 -14.17 13.47
CA ARG A 2 54.42 -13.16 13.35
C ARG A 2 53.15 -13.73 13.97
N THR A 3 52.63 -13.04 14.98
CA THR A 3 51.29 -13.31 15.55
C THR A 3 50.24 -12.53 14.80
N ARG A 4 49.30 -13.25 14.16
CA ARG A 4 48.11 -12.68 13.54
C ARG A 4 47.08 -12.34 14.61
N ARG A 5 46.63 -11.07 14.63
CA ARG A 5 45.42 -10.65 15.33
C ARG A 5 44.22 -10.90 14.41
N SER A 6 43.27 -11.70 14.89
CA SER A 6 41.95 -11.86 14.30
C SER A 6 41.06 -10.71 14.78
N GLY A 7 40.67 -9.83 13.85
CA GLY A 7 39.71 -8.78 14.11
C GLY A 7 38.31 -9.26 13.70
N SER A 8 37.42 -9.42 14.68
CA SER A 8 36.00 -9.64 14.44
C SER A 8 35.36 -8.29 14.08
N THR A 9 35.02 -8.13 12.82
CA THR A 9 34.29 -6.96 12.32
C THR A 9 32.79 -7.24 12.47
N THR A 10 32.17 -6.61 13.46
CA THR A 10 30.71 -6.58 13.63
C THR A 10 30.14 -5.62 12.59
N LEU A 11 29.49 -6.13 11.57
CA LEU A 11 28.73 -5.36 10.59
C LEU A 11 27.43 -4.87 11.25
N ILE A 12 27.43 -3.63 11.72
CA ILE A 12 26.21 -2.90 12.03
C ILE A 12 25.65 -2.38 10.71
N GLY A 13 24.67 -3.10 10.18
CA GLY A 13 23.90 -2.67 9.01
C GLY A 13 23.04 -1.45 9.35
N THR A 14 23.50 -0.28 8.96
CA THR A 14 22.69 0.95 9.01
C THR A 14 21.66 0.91 7.90
N LEU A 15 20.42 0.54 8.22
CA LEU A 15 19.27 0.79 7.34
C LEU A 15 19.00 2.31 7.32
N ARG A 16 19.64 3.02 6.39
CA ARG A 16 19.26 4.36 5.97
C ARG A 16 18.42 4.23 4.68
N HIS A 17 17.10 4.09 4.82
CA HIS A 17 16.17 4.44 3.75
C HIS A 17 15.16 5.44 4.34
N GLY A 18 15.60 6.68 4.46
CA GLY A 18 14.72 7.82 4.52
C GLY A 18 14.23 8.12 3.11
N ALA A 19 13.14 7.52 2.69
CA ALA A 19 12.42 7.99 1.53
C ALA A 19 11.80 9.34 1.87
N ALA A 20 12.46 10.42 1.48
CA ALA A 20 11.86 11.74 1.46
C ALA A 20 10.75 11.72 0.40
N ILE A 21 9.51 11.60 0.85
CA ILE A 21 8.34 11.79 0.00
C ILE A 21 8.28 13.27 -0.32
N SER A 22 8.76 13.63 -1.51
CA SER A 22 8.60 14.97 -2.05
C SER A 22 7.12 15.17 -2.37
N PHE A 23 6.43 15.95 -1.54
CA PHE A 23 5.10 16.44 -1.84
C PHE A 23 5.17 17.37 -3.06
N GLY A 24 4.92 16.83 -4.24
CA GLY A 24 4.63 17.63 -5.41
C GLY A 24 3.26 18.29 -5.21
N LEU A 25 3.28 19.55 -4.80
CA LEU A 25 2.12 20.44 -4.86
C LEU A 25 1.73 20.59 -6.33
N LEU A 26 0.74 19.82 -6.79
CA LEU A 26 0.07 20.10 -8.05
C LEU A 26 -0.68 21.42 -7.88
N ALA A 27 -0.10 22.49 -8.45
CA ALA A 27 -0.76 23.79 -8.57
C ALA A 27 -2.05 23.59 -9.38
N VAL A 28 -3.18 23.59 -8.68
CA VAL A 28 -4.49 23.75 -9.30
C VAL A 28 -4.52 25.13 -9.93
N GLY A 29 -4.42 25.17 -11.25
CA GLY A 29 -4.48 26.42 -12.00
C GLY A 29 -5.75 27.19 -11.65
N ALA A 30 -5.54 28.35 -11.03
CA ALA A 30 -6.60 29.30 -10.75
C ALA A 30 -7.28 29.71 -12.07
N LEU A 31 -8.56 29.38 -12.18
CA LEU A 31 -9.40 29.90 -13.25
C LEU A 31 -9.56 31.42 -12.99
N VAL A 32 -8.88 32.24 -13.77
CA VAL A 32 -9.08 33.68 -13.79
C VAL A 32 -10.49 33.94 -14.28
N MET A 33 -11.40 34.30 -13.38
CA MET A 33 -12.70 34.84 -13.75
C MET A 33 -12.52 36.24 -14.33
N SER A 34 -12.44 36.36 -15.64
CA SER A 34 -12.64 37.63 -16.31
C SER A 34 -14.11 37.99 -16.29
N THR A 35 -14.50 39.01 -15.53
CA THR A 35 -15.82 39.65 -15.61
C THR A 35 -15.92 40.43 -16.94
N GLY A 36 -16.53 39.82 -17.93
CA GLY A 36 -16.82 40.43 -19.24
C GLY A 36 -18.09 39.86 -19.81
N VAL A 37 -19.08 40.73 -19.95
CA VAL A 37 -20.30 40.68 -20.79
C VAL A 37 -20.94 39.30 -20.97
N ALA A 38 -22.20 39.14 -20.56
CA ALA A 38 -23.04 37.94 -20.70
C ALA A 38 -23.31 37.61 -22.20
N GLY A 39 -22.30 37.14 -22.91
CA GLY A 39 -22.43 36.27 -24.06
C GLY A 39 -22.45 34.85 -23.54
N ALA A 40 -23.41 34.04 -23.95
CA ALA A 40 -23.42 32.62 -23.64
C ALA A 40 -22.03 32.04 -23.95
N ALA A 41 -21.34 31.54 -22.94
CA ALA A 41 -20.04 30.87 -23.15
C ALA A 41 -20.25 29.76 -24.20
N PRO A 42 -19.38 29.68 -25.24
CA PRO A 42 -19.53 28.65 -26.25
C PRO A 42 -19.55 27.27 -25.56
N GLN A 43 -20.54 26.48 -25.91
CA GLN A 43 -20.61 25.12 -25.34
C GLN A 43 -19.36 24.34 -25.79
N PRO A 44 -18.71 23.59 -24.88
CA PRO A 44 -17.51 22.86 -25.25
C PRO A 44 -17.82 21.86 -26.37
N THR A 45 -16.91 21.71 -27.29
CA THR A 45 -17.03 20.75 -28.38
C THR A 45 -16.90 19.32 -27.81
N VAL A 46 -17.49 18.32 -28.50
CA VAL A 46 -17.37 16.91 -28.10
C VAL A 46 -15.90 16.50 -27.94
N ALA A 47 -15.02 16.96 -28.86
CA ALA A 47 -13.59 16.66 -28.80
C ALA A 47 -12.90 17.25 -27.56
N GLU A 48 -13.25 18.48 -27.15
CA GLU A 48 -12.72 19.07 -25.92
C GLU A 48 -13.18 18.33 -24.67
N VAL A 49 -14.44 17.89 -24.64
CA VAL A 49 -14.96 17.09 -23.53
C VAL A 49 -14.28 15.73 -23.48
N GLN A 50 -14.10 15.05 -24.64
CA GLN A 50 -13.35 13.77 -24.71
C GLN A 50 -11.92 13.92 -24.19
N GLN A 51 -11.19 14.94 -24.64
CA GLN A 51 -9.84 15.19 -24.17
C GLN A 51 -9.79 15.42 -22.65
N ARG A 52 -10.76 16.18 -22.13
CA ARG A 52 -10.83 16.46 -20.70
C ARG A 52 -11.20 15.22 -19.88
N LEU A 53 -12.11 14.41 -20.36
CA LEU A 53 -12.45 13.12 -19.75
C LEU A 53 -11.25 12.18 -19.71
N ALA A 54 -10.51 12.04 -20.82
CA ALA A 54 -9.31 11.24 -20.87
C ALA A 54 -8.24 11.69 -19.83
N GLN A 55 -8.08 13.02 -19.66
CA GLN A 55 -7.18 13.56 -18.63
C GLN A 55 -7.64 13.22 -17.22
N LEU A 56 -8.95 13.34 -16.91
CA LEU A 56 -9.50 13.03 -15.59
C LEU A 56 -9.41 11.53 -15.30
N THR A 57 -9.68 10.69 -16.29
CA THR A 57 -9.52 9.22 -16.19
C THR A 57 -8.08 8.84 -15.88
N SER A 58 -7.10 9.39 -16.61
CA SER A 58 -5.67 9.16 -16.33
C SER A 58 -5.27 9.61 -14.92
N GLN A 59 -5.83 10.73 -14.43
CA GLN A 59 -5.58 11.18 -13.06
C GLN A 59 -6.21 10.24 -12.03
N ALA A 60 -7.43 9.77 -12.27
CA ALA A 60 -8.12 8.82 -11.39
C ALA A 60 -7.35 7.48 -11.30
N GLN A 61 -6.90 6.94 -12.45
CA GLN A 61 -6.10 5.72 -12.49
C GLN A 61 -4.78 5.83 -11.71
N LYS A 62 -4.04 6.95 -11.87
CA LYS A 62 -2.82 7.21 -11.08
C LYS A 62 -3.11 7.30 -9.58
N LEU A 63 -4.20 7.96 -9.22
CA LEU A 63 -4.62 8.06 -7.82
C LEU A 63 -5.01 6.69 -7.24
N ASP A 64 -5.64 5.84 -8.05
CA ASP A 64 -6.00 4.48 -7.67
C ASP A 64 -4.76 3.65 -7.33
N GLN A 65 -3.70 3.74 -8.14
CA GLN A 65 -2.44 3.07 -7.85
C GLN A 65 -1.78 3.59 -6.56
N GLN A 66 -1.81 4.90 -6.31
CA GLN A 66 -1.30 5.47 -5.05
C GLN A 66 -2.09 4.97 -3.84
N TYR A 67 -3.41 4.90 -3.97
CA TYR A 67 -4.29 4.37 -2.93
C TYR A 67 -4.00 2.89 -2.65
N ALA A 68 -3.86 2.07 -3.68
CA ALA A 68 -3.51 0.66 -3.54
C ALA A 68 -2.15 0.47 -2.85
N GLN A 69 -1.13 1.25 -3.24
CA GLN A 69 0.17 1.25 -2.56
C GLN A 69 0.05 1.65 -1.08
N ALA A 70 -0.71 2.70 -0.77
CA ALA A 70 -0.90 3.14 0.61
C ALA A 70 -1.63 2.07 1.45
N GLN A 71 -2.57 1.33 0.87
CA GLN A 71 -3.22 0.17 1.50
C GLN A 71 -2.22 -0.95 1.82
N GLN A 72 -1.34 -1.31 0.88
CA GLN A 72 -0.27 -2.27 1.11
C GLN A 72 0.64 -1.85 2.26
N GLN A 73 1.11 -0.58 2.23
CA GLN A 73 1.95 -0.02 3.28
C GLN A 73 1.25 -0.03 4.65
N LEU A 74 -0.06 0.25 4.69
CA LEU A 74 -0.86 0.17 5.91
C LEU A 74 -0.95 -1.26 6.44
N SER A 75 -1.11 -2.24 5.56
CA SER A 75 -1.10 -3.67 5.91
C SER A 75 0.25 -4.08 6.50
N ALA A 76 1.35 -3.73 5.85
CA ALA A 76 2.71 -3.98 6.33
C ALA A 76 2.97 -3.29 7.68
N ALA A 77 2.54 -2.04 7.86
CA ALA A 77 2.65 -1.31 9.11
C ALA A 77 1.84 -1.97 10.25
N ASN A 78 0.67 -2.56 9.95
CA ASN A 78 -0.10 -3.33 10.93
C ASN A 78 0.65 -4.58 11.39
N GLN A 79 1.25 -5.33 10.47
CA GLN A 79 2.06 -6.51 10.79
C GLN A 79 3.30 -6.14 11.61
N GLN A 80 4.00 -5.07 11.20
CA GLN A 80 5.16 -4.57 11.91
C GLN A 80 4.79 -4.12 13.34
N LEU A 81 3.67 -3.41 13.51
CA LEU A 81 3.19 -2.99 14.82
C LEU A 81 2.88 -4.18 15.73
N ALA A 82 2.26 -5.24 15.19
CA ALA A 82 2.01 -6.46 15.94
C ALA A 82 3.31 -7.13 16.41
N ALA A 83 4.31 -7.21 15.53
CA ALA A 83 5.62 -7.78 15.86
C ALA A 83 6.33 -6.96 16.94
N VAL A 84 6.38 -5.63 16.81
CA VAL A 84 7.03 -4.74 17.80
C VAL A 84 6.28 -4.77 19.14
N ASN A 85 4.95 -4.82 19.15
CA ASN A 85 4.18 -4.95 20.39
C ASN A 85 4.47 -6.27 21.11
N THR A 86 4.67 -7.36 20.37
CA THR A 86 5.10 -8.65 20.94
C THR A 86 6.50 -8.53 21.58
N GLU A 87 7.42 -7.78 20.94
CA GLU A 87 8.75 -7.52 21.49
C GLU A 87 8.65 -6.68 22.77
N VAL A 88 7.86 -5.60 22.77
CA VAL A 88 7.61 -4.77 23.97
C VAL A 88 7.08 -5.62 25.13
N ALA A 89 6.08 -6.49 24.87
CA ALA A 89 5.53 -7.35 25.91
C ALA A 89 6.57 -8.34 26.48
N ARG A 90 7.39 -8.94 25.62
CA ARG A 90 8.49 -9.83 26.02
C ARG A 90 9.54 -9.09 26.87
N ASP A 91 9.96 -7.92 26.42
CA ASP A 91 10.99 -7.15 27.10
C ASP A 91 10.49 -6.56 28.43
N GLN A 92 9.22 -6.18 28.52
CA GLN A 92 8.55 -5.82 29.78
C GLN A 92 8.55 -7.00 30.76
N GLY A 93 8.17 -8.21 30.30
CA GLY A 93 8.21 -9.41 31.12
C GLY A 93 9.62 -9.73 31.63
N ARG A 94 10.64 -9.55 30.79
CA ARG A 94 12.06 -9.73 31.17
C ARG A 94 12.48 -8.70 32.21
N LEU A 95 12.14 -7.43 32.03
CA LEU A 95 12.44 -6.36 32.97
C LEU A 95 11.80 -6.64 34.34
N ASN A 96 10.52 -7.03 34.37
CA ASN A 96 9.80 -7.37 35.60
C ASN A 96 10.46 -8.54 36.35
N ALA A 97 10.88 -9.58 35.62
CA ALA A 97 11.58 -10.72 36.23
C ALA A 97 12.95 -10.33 36.83
N MET A 98 13.66 -9.42 36.19
CA MET A 98 14.92 -8.88 36.70
C MET A 98 14.73 -7.93 37.89
N GLN A 99 13.65 -7.15 37.90
CA GLN A 99 13.29 -6.26 39.00
C GLN A 99 13.16 -7.03 40.34
N VAL A 100 12.53 -8.21 40.30
CA VAL A 100 12.40 -9.07 41.47
C VAL A 100 13.79 -9.48 42.01
N LYS A 101 14.71 -9.86 41.12
CA LYS A 101 16.08 -10.25 41.54
C LYS A 101 16.88 -9.06 42.15
N VAL A 102 16.78 -7.90 41.52
CA VAL A 102 17.42 -6.68 42.00
C VAL A 102 16.84 -6.25 43.35
N ALA A 103 15.53 -6.41 43.56
CA ALA A 103 14.89 -6.16 44.84
C ALA A 103 15.42 -7.10 45.94
N GLN A 104 15.61 -8.38 45.65
CA GLN A 104 16.21 -9.34 46.61
C GLN A 104 17.65 -8.96 46.96
N ILE A 105 18.45 -8.52 45.99
CA ILE A 105 19.84 -8.01 46.25
C ILE A 105 19.79 -6.79 47.15
N ALA A 106 18.90 -5.83 46.89
CA ALA A 106 18.74 -4.64 47.68
C ALA A 106 18.32 -4.92 49.15
N MET A 107 17.39 -5.88 49.32
CA MET A 107 16.97 -6.29 50.67
C MET A 107 18.11 -6.96 51.42
N ALA A 108 18.88 -7.84 50.80
CA ALA A 108 20.04 -8.49 51.40
C ALA A 108 21.14 -7.46 51.77
N ALA A 109 21.38 -6.45 50.94
CA ALA A 109 22.30 -5.36 51.26
C ALA A 109 21.84 -4.50 52.45
N TYR A 110 20.52 -4.24 52.54
CA TYR A 110 19.90 -3.54 53.66
C TYR A 110 20.04 -4.32 54.97
N GLU A 111 19.75 -5.60 54.98
CA GLU A 111 19.86 -6.47 56.17
C GLU A 111 21.29 -6.59 56.68
N ASN A 112 22.29 -6.50 55.79
CA ASN A 112 23.71 -6.55 56.14
C ASN A 112 24.31 -5.18 56.53
N GLY A 113 23.49 -4.11 56.63
CA GLY A 113 23.92 -2.79 57.13
C GLY A 113 24.67 -1.92 56.12
N ASP A 114 24.69 -2.29 54.84
CA ASP A 114 25.33 -1.53 53.76
C ASP A 114 24.30 -0.57 53.13
N LEU A 115 24.06 0.53 53.85
CA LEU A 115 22.97 1.47 53.61
C LEU A 115 23.38 2.64 52.72
N SER A 116 23.23 2.48 51.41
CA SER A 116 22.94 3.61 50.53
C SER A 116 21.77 3.23 49.61
N SER A 117 20.65 3.75 49.97
CA SER A 117 19.28 3.34 49.59
C SER A 117 19.03 3.12 48.11
N PRO A 118 19.00 1.86 47.57
CA PRO A 118 18.50 1.56 46.22
C PRO A 118 16.99 1.34 46.14
N THR A 119 16.29 1.37 47.28
CA THR A 119 14.88 0.91 47.36
C THR A 119 13.89 1.80 46.62
N ALA A 120 14.16 3.10 46.48
CA ALA A 120 13.29 4.01 45.73
C ALA A 120 13.35 3.80 44.20
N LEU A 121 14.45 3.21 43.71
CA LEU A 121 14.63 2.92 42.27
C LEU A 121 13.88 1.68 41.78
N LEU A 122 13.52 0.77 42.68
CA LEU A 122 12.95 -0.51 42.34
C LEU A 122 11.41 -0.47 42.22
N THR A 123 10.81 0.66 42.57
CA THR A 123 9.36 0.84 42.54
C THR A 123 8.86 1.58 41.30
N SER A 124 9.74 1.97 40.39
CA SER A 124 9.36 2.66 39.15
C SER A 124 9.05 1.68 38.04
N ASP A 125 7.83 1.73 37.53
CA ASP A 125 7.41 1.02 36.31
C ASP A 125 7.81 1.78 35.02
N ASP A 126 8.44 2.96 35.14
CA ASP A 126 8.88 3.79 34.02
C ASP A 126 10.35 3.51 33.66
N PRO A 127 10.62 2.89 32.48
CA PRO A 127 11.98 2.61 32.01
C PRO A 127 12.85 3.87 31.83
N GLN A 128 12.23 5.02 31.52
CA GLN A 128 12.95 6.29 31.35
C GLN A 128 13.45 6.80 32.70
N ALA A 129 12.62 6.82 33.72
CA ALA A 129 12.99 7.22 35.06
C ALA A 129 14.14 6.37 35.63
N LEU A 130 14.14 5.05 35.33
CA LEU A 130 15.22 4.14 35.65
C LEU A 130 16.54 4.52 34.99
N LEU A 131 16.51 4.90 33.72
CA LEU A 131 17.70 5.27 32.97
C LEU A 131 18.26 6.63 33.39
N ASP A 132 17.39 7.59 33.71
CA ASP A 132 17.83 8.91 34.20
C ASP A 132 18.56 8.84 35.56
N GLN A 133 18.18 7.86 36.37
CA GLN A 133 18.85 7.57 37.66
C GLN A 133 20.04 6.60 37.52
N SER A 134 20.27 6.07 36.33
CA SER A 134 21.34 5.07 36.09
C SER A 134 22.74 5.54 36.39
N SER A 135 23.03 6.85 36.33
CA SER A 135 24.33 7.42 36.68
C SER A 135 24.65 7.26 38.17
N ILE A 136 23.65 7.40 39.03
CA ILE A 136 23.80 7.21 40.50
C ILE A 136 24.00 5.71 40.80
N LEU A 137 23.25 4.83 40.09
CA LEU A 137 23.41 3.38 40.22
C LEU A 137 24.76 2.88 39.75
N LEU A 138 25.32 3.43 38.67
CA LEU A 138 26.64 3.03 38.16
C LEU A 138 27.79 3.42 39.10
N GLU A 139 27.66 4.51 39.86
CA GLU A 139 28.63 4.93 40.88
C GLU A 139 28.58 4.02 42.12
N LEU A 140 27.36 3.58 42.50
CA LEU A 140 27.15 2.64 43.60
C LEU A 140 27.62 1.19 43.25
N VAL A 141 27.63 0.85 41.96
CA VAL A 141 27.95 -0.49 41.42
C VAL A 141 29.40 -0.60 40.96
N SER A 142 30.35 0.11 41.59
CA SER A 142 31.77 -0.03 41.25
C SER A 142 32.33 -1.44 41.50
N SER A 143 31.61 -2.31 42.18
CA SER A 143 31.91 -3.73 42.33
C SER A 143 30.84 -4.61 41.64
N ASN A 144 31.20 -5.13 40.52
CA ASN A 144 30.80 -6.43 39.89
C ASN A 144 29.33 -6.93 39.96
N ASN A 145 28.30 -6.11 40.08
CA ASN A 145 26.95 -6.67 40.06
C ASN A 145 26.40 -6.78 38.62
N SER A 146 26.66 -7.91 37.97
CA SER A 146 26.22 -8.25 36.63
C SER A 146 24.69 -8.15 36.47
N GLU A 147 23.94 -8.40 37.54
CA GLU A 147 22.46 -8.36 37.55
C GLU A 147 21.92 -6.94 37.37
N ILE A 148 22.52 -5.93 38.02
CA ILE A 148 22.11 -4.53 37.89
C ILE A 148 22.45 -4.01 36.50
N LYS A 149 23.61 -4.35 35.95
CA LYS A 149 23.95 -4.02 34.56
C LYS A 149 22.99 -4.64 33.55
N ALA A 150 22.61 -5.89 33.78
CA ALA A 150 21.64 -6.58 32.93
C ALA A 150 20.24 -5.96 33.04
N TYR A 151 19.82 -5.54 34.22
CA TYR A 151 18.55 -4.83 34.45
C TYR A 151 18.51 -3.49 33.71
N LEU A 152 19.57 -2.67 33.81
CA LEU A 152 19.66 -1.41 33.07
C LEU A 152 19.70 -1.63 31.54
N ALA A 153 20.34 -2.68 31.06
CA ALA A 153 20.36 -3.03 29.65
C ALA A 153 18.95 -3.44 29.17
N ALA A 154 18.21 -4.21 29.98
CA ALA A 154 16.82 -4.58 29.67
C ALA A 154 15.90 -3.35 29.64
N ALA A 155 16.07 -2.38 30.56
CA ALA A 155 15.32 -1.13 30.54
C ALA A 155 15.56 -0.31 29.26
N ARG A 156 16.83 -0.20 28.81
CA ARG A 156 17.17 0.48 27.54
C ARG A 156 16.56 -0.22 26.33
N GLN A 157 16.58 -1.56 26.33
CA GLN A 157 15.99 -2.35 25.26
C GLN A 157 14.48 -2.12 25.19
N LEU A 158 13.78 -2.18 26.32
CA LEU A 158 12.34 -1.91 26.40
C LEU A 158 11.99 -0.50 25.91
N LEU A 159 12.73 0.51 26.35
CA LEU A 159 12.52 1.88 25.90
C LEU A 159 12.71 2.01 24.38
N GLY A 160 13.72 1.35 23.81
CA GLY A 160 13.95 1.28 22.36
C GLY A 160 12.78 0.65 21.62
N ALA A 161 12.24 -0.46 22.13
CA ALA A 161 11.08 -1.14 21.55
C ALA A 161 9.80 -0.29 21.64
N GLN A 162 9.57 0.39 22.77
CA GLN A 162 8.42 1.32 22.92
C GLN A 162 8.52 2.51 21.96
N GLN A 163 9.71 3.08 21.77
CA GLN A 163 9.93 4.15 20.79
C GLN A 163 9.73 3.65 19.35
N ALA A 164 10.14 2.43 19.04
CA ALA A 164 9.88 1.82 17.73
C ALA A 164 8.36 1.62 17.48
N ALA A 165 7.63 1.12 18.48
CA ALA A 165 6.17 0.98 18.40
C ALA A 165 5.48 2.33 18.14
N SER A 166 5.90 3.38 18.86
CA SER A 166 5.36 4.73 18.69
C SER A 166 5.61 5.29 17.29
N ARG A 167 6.78 5.06 16.70
CA ARG A 167 7.09 5.48 15.32
C ARG A 167 6.22 4.75 14.30
N VAL A 168 6.05 3.44 14.44
CA VAL A 168 5.18 2.65 13.54
C VAL A 168 3.73 3.12 13.66
N GLN A 169 3.25 3.39 14.88
CA GLN A 169 1.91 3.91 15.12
C GLN A 169 1.69 5.29 14.47
N ALA A 170 2.66 6.19 14.54
CA ALA A 170 2.61 7.50 13.89
C ALA A 170 2.59 7.36 12.35
N GLY A 171 3.44 6.48 11.79
CA GLY A 171 3.43 6.16 10.36
C GLY A 171 2.09 5.60 9.88
N LYS A 172 1.51 4.68 10.65
CA LYS A 172 0.17 4.13 10.38
C LYS A 172 -0.92 5.21 10.35
N LEU A 173 -0.87 6.17 11.27
CA LEU A 173 -1.82 7.29 11.29
C LEU A 173 -1.66 8.18 10.04
N ALA A 174 -0.41 8.47 9.63
CA ALA A 174 -0.15 9.23 8.42
C ALA A 174 -0.70 8.53 7.16
N LEU A 175 -0.51 7.21 7.03
CA LEU A 175 -1.06 6.42 5.93
C LEU A 175 -2.60 6.44 5.92
N LYS A 176 -3.25 6.33 7.07
CA LYS A 176 -4.73 6.45 7.15
C LYS A 176 -5.23 7.82 6.68
N ASN A 177 -4.54 8.89 7.06
CA ASN A 177 -4.88 10.24 6.61
C ASN A 177 -4.65 10.41 5.10
N GLN A 178 -3.59 9.82 4.56
CA GLN A 178 -3.32 9.79 3.13
C GLN A 178 -4.45 9.09 2.39
N LEU A 179 -4.83 7.86 2.79
CA LEU A 179 -5.94 7.11 2.19
C LEU A 179 -7.25 7.89 2.19
N ALA A 180 -7.56 8.58 3.29
CA ALA A 180 -8.76 9.41 3.38
C ALA A 180 -8.71 10.61 2.39
N SER A 181 -7.54 11.24 2.23
CA SER A 181 -7.32 12.34 1.29
C SER A 181 -7.43 11.88 -0.16
N GLU A 182 -6.85 10.73 -0.51
CA GLU A 182 -6.90 10.15 -1.85
C GLU A 182 -8.35 9.78 -2.23
N LYS A 183 -9.08 9.14 -1.31
CA LYS A 183 -10.51 8.83 -1.50
C LYS A 183 -11.34 10.11 -1.74
N ALA A 184 -11.10 11.17 -0.97
CA ALA A 184 -11.80 12.44 -1.17
C ALA A 184 -11.44 13.11 -2.51
N THR A 185 -10.20 12.96 -2.96
CA THR A 185 -9.74 13.47 -4.26
C THR A 185 -10.39 12.69 -5.40
N ASN A 186 -10.47 11.36 -5.30
CA ASN A 186 -11.15 10.53 -6.30
C ASN A 186 -12.64 10.91 -6.44
N ALA A 187 -13.34 11.10 -5.32
CA ALA A 187 -14.73 11.55 -5.35
C ALA A 187 -14.91 12.90 -6.09
N LYS A 188 -13.94 13.82 -5.95
CA LYS A 188 -13.95 15.09 -6.70
C LYS A 188 -13.72 14.88 -8.19
N LEU A 189 -12.79 14.01 -8.58
CA LEU A 189 -12.53 13.69 -9.99
C LEU A 189 -13.77 13.06 -10.64
N THR A 190 -14.42 12.12 -9.96
CA THR A 190 -15.67 11.50 -10.41
C THR A 190 -16.79 12.53 -10.58
N ALA A 191 -16.95 13.45 -9.60
CA ALA A 191 -17.94 14.52 -9.72
C ALA A 191 -17.65 15.45 -10.93
N GLN A 192 -16.38 15.73 -11.22
CA GLN A 192 -15.98 16.52 -12.38
C GLN A 192 -16.28 15.78 -13.70
N GLN A 193 -16.00 14.47 -13.77
CA GLN A 193 -16.33 13.62 -14.92
C GLN A 193 -17.85 13.66 -15.19
N ASN A 194 -18.65 13.39 -14.17
CA ASN A 194 -20.10 13.43 -14.27
C ASN A 194 -20.65 14.80 -14.71
N ALA A 195 -20.08 15.88 -14.20
CA ALA A 195 -20.45 17.23 -14.60
C ALA A 195 -20.11 17.55 -16.07
N LEU A 196 -19.00 17.01 -16.59
CA LEU A 196 -18.65 17.13 -18.00
C LEU A 196 -19.61 16.31 -18.89
N LEU A 197 -19.91 15.07 -18.51
CA LEU A 197 -20.85 14.22 -19.21
C LEU A 197 -22.26 14.83 -19.27
N ALA A 198 -22.71 15.46 -18.18
CA ALA A 198 -24.00 16.14 -18.14
C ALA A 198 -24.13 17.34 -19.07
N GLN A 199 -23.03 17.86 -19.62
CA GLN A 199 -23.02 18.95 -20.61
C GLN A 199 -23.30 18.44 -22.04
N LEU A 200 -23.22 17.13 -22.26
CA LEU A 200 -23.43 16.48 -23.53
C LEU A 200 -24.89 16.02 -23.68
N THR A 201 -25.39 16.04 -24.94
CA THR A 201 -26.66 15.40 -25.25
C THR A 201 -26.57 13.89 -25.12
N PRO A 202 -27.69 13.16 -24.94
CA PRO A 202 -27.67 11.69 -24.84
C PRO A 202 -26.96 11.00 -26.02
N ALA A 203 -27.12 11.51 -27.24
CA ALA A 203 -26.43 10.98 -28.40
C ALA A 203 -24.92 11.21 -28.38
N GLN A 204 -24.48 12.38 -27.84
CA GLN A 204 -23.06 12.70 -27.65
C GLN A 204 -22.47 11.90 -26.49
N GLN A 205 -23.22 11.68 -25.41
CA GLN A 205 -22.79 10.82 -24.29
C GLN A 205 -22.52 9.38 -24.75
N ALA A 206 -23.42 8.83 -25.63
CA ALA A 206 -23.21 7.53 -26.21
C ALA A 206 -21.99 7.45 -27.16
N ALA A 207 -21.57 8.59 -27.74
CA ALA A 207 -20.36 8.67 -28.56
C ALA A 207 -19.06 8.86 -27.77
N VAL A 208 -19.14 9.27 -26.50
CA VAL A 208 -18.01 9.58 -25.61
C VAL A 208 -17.83 8.47 -24.54
N GLY A 209 -18.90 7.75 -24.22
CA GLY A 209 -18.85 6.62 -23.29
C GLY A 209 -18.00 5.48 -23.86
N PRO A 210 -17.44 4.62 -23.00
CA PRO A 210 -16.79 3.40 -23.45
C PRO A 210 -17.75 2.70 -24.40
N SER A 211 -17.21 2.14 -25.47
CA SER A 211 -18.00 1.46 -26.50
C SER A 211 -18.56 0.17 -25.91
N SER A 212 -19.51 0.28 -24.99
CA SER A 212 -20.34 -0.84 -24.50
C SER A 212 -21.29 -1.35 -25.57
N GLN A 213 -20.78 -1.47 -26.81
CA GLN A 213 -21.43 -2.20 -27.90
C GLN A 213 -20.79 -3.57 -28.04
N GLY A 214 -21.12 -4.39 -27.09
CA GLY A 214 -20.83 -5.80 -27.21
C GLY A 214 -21.63 -6.53 -26.15
N GLY A 215 -22.92 -6.77 -26.47
CA GLY A 215 -23.60 -7.92 -25.89
C GLY A 215 -22.67 -9.11 -26.15
N ALA A 216 -21.90 -9.51 -25.17
CA ALA A 216 -20.98 -10.62 -25.27
C ALA A 216 -21.81 -11.89 -25.48
N THR A 217 -22.06 -12.21 -26.75
CA THR A 217 -22.26 -13.61 -27.10
C THR A 217 -20.96 -14.29 -26.68
N VAL A 218 -21.05 -15.26 -25.78
CA VAL A 218 -19.96 -16.17 -25.42
C VAL A 218 -19.53 -16.86 -26.73
N GLY A 219 -18.68 -16.14 -27.50
CA GLY A 219 -17.97 -16.69 -28.63
C GLY A 219 -16.93 -17.65 -28.05
N GLN A 220 -16.57 -18.68 -28.75
CA GLN A 220 -15.53 -19.63 -28.36
C GLN A 220 -14.19 -18.89 -28.31
N ASP A 221 -13.90 -18.27 -27.16
CA ASP A 221 -12.58 -17.72 -26.88
C ASP A 221 -11.58 -18.90 -26.83
N PRO A 222 -10.36 -18.75 -27.32
CA PRO A 222 -9.35 -19.78 -27.20
C PRO A 222 -9.16 -20.16 -25.72
N LEU A 223 -9.12 -21.46 -25.45
CA LEU A 223 -8.97 -21.93 -24.07
C LEU A 223 -7.57 -21.58 -23.53
N PRO A 224 -7.44 -21.19 -22.25
CA PRO A 224 -6.16 -21.02 -21.58
C PRO A 224 -5.30 -22.28 -21.67
N THR A 225 -3.98 -22.09 -21.84
CA THR A 225 -3.03 -23.18 -21.98
C THR A 225 -2.70 -23.88 -20.67
N THR A 226 -2.98 -23.25 -19.53
CA THR A 226 -2.73 -23.82 -18.20
C THR A 226 -4.01 -23.90 -17.37
N THR A 227 -4.09 -24.84 -16.44
CA THR A 227 -5.21 -24.95 -15.48
C THR A 227 -5.34 -23.69 -14.62
N GLN A 228 -4.24 -23.01 -14.30
CA GLN A 228 -4.23 -21.79 -13.51
C GLN A 228 -4.80 -20.64 -14.31
N ALA A 229 -4.33 -20.42 -15.52
CA ALA A 229 -4.88 -19.40 -16.42
C ALA A 229 -6.38 -19.60 -16.68
N LEU A 230 -6.84 -20.88 -16.85
CA LEU A 230 -8.25 -21.20 -16.97
C LEU A 230 -9.07 -20.72 -15.75
N LYS A 231 -8.58 -20.95 -14.54
CA LYS A 231 -9.26 -20.52 -13.31
C LYS A 231 -9.26 -19.00 -13.20
N ALA A 232 -8.14 -18.34 -13.51
CA ALA A 232 -8.04 -16.88 -13.47
C ALA A 232 -9.02 -16.21 -14.46
N VAL A 233 -9.07 -16.71 -15.69
CA VAL A 233 -10.00 -16.23 -16.71
C VAL A 233 -11.44 -16.50 -16.27
N GLN A 234 -11.77 -17.70 -15.77
CA GLN A 234 -13.10 -18.01 -15.29
C GLN A 234 -13.52 -17.07 -14.15
N PHE A 235 -12.63 -16.81 -13.20
CA PHE A 235 -12.90 -15.85 -12.13
C PHE A 235 -13.25 -14.48 -12.70
N ALA A 236 -12.48 -13.97 -13.67
CA ALA A 236 -12.76 -12.67 -14.28
C ALA A 236 -14.14 -12.62 -14.97
N TYR A 237 -14.53 -13.70 -15.68
CA TYR A 237 -15.88 -13.83 -16.25
C TYR A 237 -16.97 -13.80 -15.17
N ASP A 238 -16.75 -14.45 -14.03
CA ASP A 238 -17.70 -14.50 -12.92
C ASP A 238 -17.89 -13.14 -12.24
N GLN A 239 -16.98 -12.17 -12.49
CA GLN A 239 -17.06 -10.82 -11.94
C GLN A 239 -17.68 -9.79 -12.92
N LEU A 240 -18.07 -10.18 -14.14
CA LEU A 240 -18.72 -9.25 -15.07
C LEU A 240 -19.98 -8.61 -14.45
N GLY A 241 -20.10 -7.29 -14.57
CA GLY A 241 -21.16 -6.50 -13.95
C GLY A 241 -20.94 -6.16 -12.48
N CYS A 242 -19.81 -6.56 -11.88
CA CYS A 242 -19.40 -6.05 -10.57
C CYS A 242 -18.97 -4.59 -10.68
N PRO A 243 -19.34 -3.71 -9.73
CA PRO A 243 -18.98 -2.31 -9.80
C PRO A 243 -17.46 -2.11 -9.68
N TYR A 244 -16.94 -1.14 -10.45
CA TYR A 244 -15.62 -0.62 -10.15
C TYR A 244 -15.63 0.09 -8.79
N VAL A 245 -14.70 -0.25 -7.94
CA VAL A 245 -14.50 0.41 -6.64
C VAL A 245 -13.04 0.80 -6.48
N PHE A 246 -12.80 2.08 -6.30
CA PHE A 246 -11.46 2.64 -6.06
C PHE A 246 -10.75 1.94 -4.89
N GLY A 247 -9.62 1.31 -5.17
CA GLY A 247 -8.87 0.49 -4.22
C GLY A 247 -9.54 -0.85 -3.88
N GLY A 248 -10.53 -1.27 -4.65
CA GLY A 248 -11.30 -2.48 -4.42
C GLY A 248 -10.54 -3.75 -4.79
N THR A 249 -10.82 -4.82 -4.03
CA THR A 249 -10.28 -6.16 -4.28
C THR A 249 -11.39 -7.22 -4.25
N GLY A 250 -12.65 -6.81 -4.39
CA GLY A 250 -13.78 -7.71 -4.33
C GLY A 250 -14.05 -8.34 -2.96
N PRO A 251 -14.88 -9.37 -2.89
CA PRO A 251 -15.73 -9.86 -4.00
C PRO A 251 -16.88 -8.92 -4.34
N CYS A 252 -17.69 -9.27 -5.36
CA CYS A 252 -18.96 -8.61 -5.62
C CYS A 252 -19.91 -8.78 -4.42
N PRO A 253 -20.64 -7.73 -3.95
CA PRO A 253 -20.78 -6.39 -4.56
C PRO A 253 -19.77 -5.33 -4.09
N ASP A 254 -18.75 -5.70 -3.29
CA ASP A 254 -17.76 -4.75 -2.75
C ASP A 254 -16.88 -4.13 -3.86
N GLY A 255 -16.81 -4.77 -5.03
CA GLY A 255 -16.22 -4.25 -6.26
C GLY A 255 -14.70 -4.34 -6.34
N PHE A 256 -14.18 -4.06 -7.54
CA PHE A 256 -12.76 -4.17 -7.88
C PHE A 256 -12.23 -2.88 -8.48
N ASP A 257 -10.94 -2.58 -8.29
CA ASP A 257 -10.17 -1.78 -9.23
C ASP A 257 -9.49 -2.70 -10.27
N CYS A 258 -8.85 -2.12 -11.28
CA CYS A 258 -8.26 -2.87 -12.39
C CYS A 258 -7.24 -3.93 -11.92
N SER A 259 -6.28 -3.54 -11.07
CA SER A 259 -5.24 -4.43 -10.55
C SER A 259 -5.74 -5.35 -9.43
N GLY A 260 -6.77 -4.95 -8.70
CA GLY A 260 -7.47 -5.79 -7.74
C GLY A 260 -8.21 -6.94 -8.39
N LEU A 261 -8.84 -6.71 -9.54
CA LEU A 261 -9.50 -7.75 -10.35
C LEU A 261 -8.47 -8.78 -10.83
N THR A 262 -7.39 -8.36 -11.48
CA THR A 262 -6.33 -9.26 -11.97
C THR A 262 -5.66 -10.03 -10.83
N MET A 263 -5.39 -9.36 -9.70
CA MET A 263 -4.82 -9.99 -8.51
C MET A 263 -5.73 -11.09 -7.96
N GLN A 264 -7.02 -10.84 -7.82
CA GLN A 264 -7.96 -11.84 -7.30
C GLN A 264 -8.21 -12.97 -8.29
N ALA A 265 -8.21 -12.67 -9.59
CA ALA A 265 -8.32 -13.69 -10.63
C ALA A 265 -7.18 -14.71 -10.49
N TRP A 266 -5.95 -14.26 -10.37
CA TRP A 266 -4.81 -15.17 -10.21
C TRP A 266 -4.74 -15.80 -8.81
N ALA A 267 -5.15 -15.08 -7.76
CA ALA A 267 -5.27 -15.65 -6.41
C ALA A 267 -6.26 -16.83 -6.37
N SER A 268 -7.37 -16.78 -7.14
CA SER A 268 -8.32 -17.88 -7.29
C SER A 268 -7.69 -19.13 -7.93
N ALA A 269 -6.65 -18.92 -8.72
CA ALA A 269 -5.84 -19.98 -9.34
C ALA A 269 -4.69 -20.48 -8.45
N GLY A 270 -4.52 -19.89 -7.26
CA GLY A 270 -3.44 -20.20 -6.32
C GLY A 270 -2.12 -19.50 -6.64
N VAL A 271 -2.13 -18.46 -7.48
CA VAL A 271 -0.97 -17.65 -7.83
C VAL A 271 -1.10 -16.28 -7.17
N SER A 272 -0.09 -15.88 -6.40
CA SER A 272 -0.03 -14.55 -5.79
C SER A 272 0.73 -13.62 -6.70
N ILE A 273 0.11 -12.52 -7.07
CA ILE A 273 0.73 -11.46 -7.87
C ILE A 273 0.67 -10.13 -7.12
N PRO A 274 1.48 -9.13 -7.50
CA PRO A 274 1.49 -7.82 -6.84
C PRO A 274 0.14 -7.11 -6.86
N ARG A 275 -0.05 -6.19 -5.91
CA ARG A 275 -1.32 -5.46 -5.76
C ARG A 275 -1.53 -4.38 -6.82
N THR A 276 -0.49 -3.69 -7.23
CA THR A 276 -0.62 -2.54 -8.13
C THR A 276 -0.32 -2.93 -9.57
N SER A 277 -0.94 -2.24 -10.53
CA SER A 277 -0.70 -2.47 -11.95
C SER A 277 0.77 -2.25 -12.33
N TYR A 278 1.43 -1.23 -11.75
CA TYR A 278 2.85 -0.99 -11.99
C TYR A 278 3.75 -2.15 -11.53
N GLU A 279 3.49 -2.70 -10.34
CA GLU A 279 4.25 -3.85 -9.84
C GLU A 279 3.93 -5.11 -10.65
N GLN A 280 2.66 -5.35 -11.02
CA GLN A 280 2.29 -6.46 -11.90
C GLN A 280 3.05 -6.42 -13.20
N MET A 281 3.08 -5.25 -13.87
CA MET A 281 3.76 -5.10 -15.15
C MET A 281 5.29 -5.09 -15.06
N SER A 282 5.87 -4.74 -13.91
CA SER A 282 7.32 -4.65 -13.72
C SER A 282 7.95 -5.90 -13.11
N GLU A 283 7.21 -6.69 -12.35
CA GLU A 283 7.74 -7.83 -11.59
C GLU A 283 7.40 -9.19 -12.22
N LEU A 284 6.32 -9.27 -13.01
CA LEU A 284 5.93 -10.50 -13.68
C LEU A 284 6.69 -10.70 -15.00
N PRO A 285 6.86 -11.95 -15.47
CA PRO A 285 7.54 -12.24 -16.73
C PRO A 285 6.84 -11.59 -17.93
N ALA A 286 7.58 -10.76 -18.69
CA ALA A 286 7.05 -10.13 -19.90
C ALA A 286 6.80 -11.17 -21.00
N VAL A 287 5.69 -10.99 -21.74
CA VAL A 287 5.33 -11.79 -22.91
C VAL A 287 5.16 -10.89 -24.13
N SER A 288 5.35 -11.49 -25.33
CA SER A 288 5.13 -10.76 -26.58
C SER A 288 3.65 -10.51 -26.80
N THR A 289 3.28 -9.28 -27.15
CA THR A 289 1.90 -8.94 -27.53
C THR A 289 1.43 -9.62 -28.82
N SER A 290 2.31 -10.26 -29.57
CA SER A 290 1.98 -11.12 -30.71
C SER A 290 1.68 -12.58 -30.32
N GLU A 291 1.92 -12.96 -29.07
CA GLU A 291 1.79 -14.34 -28.56
C GLU A 291 0.89 -14.42 -27.31
N LEU A 292 -0.05 -13.50 -27.20
CA LEU A 292 -0.96 -13.41 -26.04
C LEU A 292 -1.73 -14.72 -25.83
N GLN A 293 -1.74 -15.16 -24.57
CA GLN A 293 -2.49 -16.33 -24.12
C GLN A 293 -3.59 -15.87 -23.13
N PRO A 294 -4.76 -16.53 -23.13
CA PRO A 294 -5.76 -16.25 -22.10
C PRO A 294 -5.18 -16.42 -20.68
N GLY A 295 -5.34 -15.41 -19.85
CA GLY A 295 -4.73 -15.29 -18.52
C GLY A 295 -3.64 -14.23 -18.46
N ASP A 296 -3.01 -13.88 -19.58
CA ASP A 296 -2.01 -12.79 -19.60
C ASP A 296 -2.63 -11.48 -19.11
N ILE A 297 -1.82 -10.69 -18.42
CA ILE A 297 -2.21 -9.35 -17.96
C ILE A 297 -1.67 -8.34 -18.97
N LEU A 298 -2.54 -7.49 -19.47
CA LEU A 298 -2.21 -6.41 -20.38
C LEU A 298 -2.10 -5.09 -19.61
N GLY A 299 -1.03 -4.34 -19.87
CA GLY A 299 -0.79 -3.02 -19.28
C GLY A 299 -1.06 -1.90 -20.25
N PHE A 300 -1.68 -0.81 -19.77
CA PHE A 300 -2.12 0.32 -20.59
C PHE A 300 -1.76 1.67 -19.95
N ALA A 301 -1.62 2.69 -20.81
CA ALA A 301 -1.47 4.10 -20.41
C ALA A 301 -0.32 4.33 -19.40
N GLY A 302 0.87 3.85 -19.74
CA GLY A 302 2.05 3.88 -18.87
C GLY A 302 1.93 2.94 -17.68
N ASN A 303 1.28 1.78 -17.87
CA ASN A 303 1.00 0.78 -16.85
C ASN A 303 0.12 1.28 -15.68
N SER A 304 -0.61 2.37 -15.87
CA SER A 304 -1.54 2.86 -14.86
C SER A 304 -2.87 2.09 -14.83
N HIS A 305 -3.13 1.28 -15.85
CA HIS A 305 -4.30 0.42 -15.98
C HIS A 305 -3.90 -0.97 -16.44
N VAL A 306 -4.65 -2.00 -16.02
CA VAL A 306 -4.45 -3.39 -16.43
C VAL A 306 -5.79 -4.11 -16.65
N GLY A 307 -5.75 -5.11 -17.53
CA GLY A 307 -6.86 -6.03 -17.75
C GLY A 307 -6.33 -7.45 -17.98
N ILE A 308 -7.20 -8.45 -17.84
CA ILE A 308 -6.86 -9.85 -18.12
C ILE A 308 -7.28 -10.21 -19.54
N TYR A 309 -6.33 -10.70 -20.33
CA TYR A 309 -6.62 -11.19 -21.68
C TYR A 309 -7.41 -12.51 -21.61
N VAL A 310 -8.51 -12.60 -22.33
CA VAL A 310 -9.39 -13.78 -22.29
C VAL A 310 -9.44 -14.53 -23.62
N GLY A 311 -8.59 -14.13 -24.58
CA GLY A 311 -8.55 -14.74 -25.92
C GLY A 311 -9.47 -14.01 -26.91
N GLY A 312 -9.41 -14.42 -28.19
CA GLY A 312 -10.27 -13.86 -29.24
C GLY A 312 -10.13 -12.34 -29.44
N ASN A 313 -8.97 -11.76 -29.11
CA ASN A 313 -8.72 -10.31 -29.09
C ASN A 313 -9.63 -9.54 -28.11
N MET A 314 -9.96 -10.18 -26.97
CA MET A 314 -10.81 -9.62 -25.91
C MET A 314 -10.06 -9.58 -24.60
N LEU A 315 -10.39 -8.60 -23.75
CA LEU A 315 -9.93 -8.53 -22.35
C LEU A 315 -11.12 -8.30 -21.43
N ILE A 316 -10.93 -8.62 -20.14
CA ILE A 316 -11.84 -8.22 -19.06
C ILE A 316 -11.07 -7.28 -18.14
N ASP A 317 -11.68 -6.16 -17.80
CA ASP A 317 -11.11 -5.18 -16.89
C ASP A 317 -12.17 -4.54 -15.99
N ALA A 318 -11.71 -3.82 -14.97
CA ALA A 318 -12.49 -2.91 -14.13
C ALA A 318 -12.05 -1.49 -14.51
N PRO A 319 -12.85 -0.74 -15.28
CA PRO A 319 -12.35 0.43 -16.00
C PRO A 319 -12.16 1.67 -15.12
N GLN A 320 -13.22 2.17 -14.48
CA GLN A 320 -13.17 3.37 -13.61
C GLN A 320 -14.44 3.52 -12.77
N THR A 321 -14.40 4.46 -11.80
CA THR A 321 -15.55 4.74 -10.93
C THR A 321 -16.80 5.14 -11.73
N GLY A 322 -17.90 4.43 -11.48
CA GLY A 322 -19.18 4.60 -12.15
C GLY A 322 -19.42 3.63 -13.29
N GLU A 323 -18.47 2.76 -13.55
CA GLU A 323 -18.56 1.67 -14.53
C GLU A 323 -18.44 0.31 -13.84
N ASP A 324 -18.80 -0.73 -14.52
CA ASP A 324 -18.75 -2.09 -14.01
C ASP A 324 -17.63 -2.87 -14.70
N VAL A 325 -17.20 -3.98 -14.08
CA VAL A 325 -16.29 -4.96 -14.72
C VAL A 325 -16.92 -5.39 -16.04
N GLU A 326 -16.15 -5.24 -17.11
CA GLU A 326 -16.64 -5.48 -18.47
C GLU A 326 -15.69 -6.32 -19.32
N LYS A 327 -16.24 -6.92 -20.38
CA LYS A 327 -15.47 -7.60 -21.42
C LYS A 327 -15.46 -6.74 -22.67
N VAL A 328 -14.28 -6.31 -23.10
CA VAL A 328 -14.10 -5.37 -24.21
C VAL A 328 -13.10 -5.90 -25.23
N PRO A 329 -13.21 -5.47 -26.51
CA PRO A 329 -12.22 -5.82 -27.52
C PRO A 329 -10.89 -5.08 -27.30
N LEU A 330 -9.78 -5.76 -27.55
CA LEU A 330 -8.45 -5.16 -27.62
C LEU A 330 -8.34 -4.34 -28.93
N SER A 331 -8.97 -3.19 -28.96
CA SER A 331 -9.04 -2.30 -30.12
C SER A 331 -9.19 -0.85 -29.66
N GLY A 332 -9.13 0.11 -30.60
CA GLY A 332 -9.28 1.53 -30.31
C GLY A 332 -8.34 1.98 -29.20
N TRP A 333 -8.88 2.57 -28.13
CA TRP A 333 -8.10 3.10 -27.02
C TRP A 333 -7.16 2.05 -26.40
N PHE A 334 -7.64 0.81 -26.21
CA PHE A 334 -6.81 -0.26 -25.61
C PHE A 334 -5.60 -0.60 -26.49
N LEU A 335 -5.78 -0.69 -27.79
CA LEU A 335 -4.66 -0.98 -28.69
C LEU A 335 -3.69 0.19 -28.84
N GLU A 336 -4.21 1.42 -28.85
CA GLU A 336 -3.40 2.65 -28.95
C GLU A 336 -2.58 2.93 -27.70
N ASN A 337 -3.02 2.46 -26.53
CA ASN A 337 -2.38 2.69 -25.24
C ASN A 337 -1.76 1.41 -24.64
N LEU A 338 -1.63 0.33 -25.38
CA LEU A 338 -1.03 -0.92 -24.93
C LEU A 338 0.48 -0.75 -24.72
N ASP A 339 0.93 -0.87 -23.47
CA ASP A 339 2.34 -0.78 -23.10
C ASP A 339 3.07 -2.12 -23.18
N GLY A 340 2.34 -3.22 -22.97
CA GLY A 340 2.90 -4.57 -22.99
C GLY A 340 1.99 -5.59 -22.33
N ALA A 341 2.53 -6.79 -22.15
CA ALA A 341 1.85 -7.91 -21.51
C ALA A 341 2.79 -8.69 -20.60
N VAL A 342 2.25 -9.34 -19.58
CA VAL A 342 2.98 -10.21 -18.65
C VAL A 342 2.17 -11.48 -18.36
N ALA A 343 2.89 -12.60 -18.09
CA ALA A 343 2.29 -13.89 -17.72
C ALA A 343 2.62 -14.20 -16.25
N PRO A 344 1.61 -14.30 -15.35
CA PRO A 344 1.79 -14.77 -13.97
C PRO A 344 2.12 -16.25 -13.84
#